data_88ea882f107a6e046f7b69ea4a0a61a3
#
_entry.id   88ea882f107a6e046f7b69ea4a0a61a3
#
_cell.length_a   1.000
_cell.length_b   1.000
_cell.length_c   1.000
_cell.angle_alpha   90.00
_cell.angle_beta   90.00
_cell.angle_gamma   90.00
#
_symmetry.space_group_name_H-M   'P 1'
#
loop_
_entity.id
_entity.type
_entity.pdbx_description
1 polymer ?
#
loop_
_entity_poly.entity_id
_entity_poly.type
_entity_poly.pdbx_seq_one_letter_code
_entity_poly.pdbx_strand_id
1 'polypeptide(L)'
;MIYSRWLIVEKINTLVVTAMLVFISLPASGISNPDSKEDLIGNIPSVKVISWEEKEWWESTSRDLNRNKIVDWLEDVDEEYPIGIIYDNQPTSEDLELLRNLGIEVKVHVDLVNGLLLGVVKADLFETISKFPGVLMVEPYGKVVFHGDVQTPAIKASNSSIYPVGAWDLGFTGKGVNIAVVDTGIDNEHPGLDGKYIAGYDAVCSDDALCMASLQEDDGSFDPDDQNQHGTACAGMAASNGILPNGEPSNFTGSAPDADLVDVRIGTAFGAGPFENYIIEQEFYESAMDGLNWVIDNKDTAWAGVSNESFGIDIISLSWGITSHENGGSDGSDMFSQVLDEATLAGVVVSVAAGNSGSDNDGLSGMGSSSLSITVGALDDKNTIDREDDGIASYSSRGPRRDNNDGNPYNEMKPDISAPGTNIIQAEACYASSSCYNRLPGQDASGNGYSGRGSGTSYATPAVSGVIALMIEANPDLDPLEIREILRLTAERKETLSSADGEGVEEGPWATYPELDPYWNRHFGWGMADAYEAVQSSLVNTDLEDVNVDLQAHFTDTSHSALWPI
;
A
#
# COMPACT_ATOMS: atom_id res chain seq x y z
N MET A 1 32.17 20.23 10.04
CA MET A 1 30.74 19.99 10.27
C MET A 1 30.43 18.84 11.24
N ILE A 2 31.29 17.84 11.40
CA ILE A 2 31.11 16.73 12.35
C ILE A 2 31.26 17.15 13.82
N TYR A 3 32.01 18.21 14.12
CA TYR A 3 32.24 18.68 15.50
C TYR A 3 31.08 19.46 16.14
N SER A 4 30.14 19.99 15.35
CA SER A 4 29.02 20.78 15.88
C SER A 4 27.82 19.91 16.32
N ARG A 5 27.64 18.74 15.72
CA ARG A 5 26.55 17.82 16.12
C ARG A 5 26.83 17.11 17.46
N TRP A 6 28.09 16.79 17.73
CA TRP A 6 28.47 16.16 18.99
C TRP A 6 28.22 17.05 20.21
N LEU A 7 28.47 18.35 20.07
CA LEU A 7 28.26 19.33 21.14
C LEU A 7 26.78 19.59 21.45
N ILE A 8 25.87 19.39 20.50
CA ILE A 8 24.44 19.56 20.71
C ILE A 8 23.84 18.35 21.43
N VAL A 9 24.24 17.15 21.07
CA VAL A 9 23.81 15.90 21.74
C VAL A 9 24.29 15.88 23.21
N GLU A 10 25.52 16.27 23.46
CA GLU A 10 26.04 16.37 24.83
C GLU A 10 25.29 17.40 25.68
N LYS A 11 24.91 18.55 25.09
CA LYS A 11 24.14 19.57 25.81
C LYS A 11 22.70 19.16 26.09
N ILE A 12 22.05 18.41 25.18
CA ILE A 12 20.69 17.91 25.39
C ILE A 12 20.70 16.81 26.46
N ASN A 13 21.63 15.87 26.40
CA ASN A 13 21.75 14.83 27.41
C ASN A 13 22.08 15.40 28.80
N THR A 14 22.95 16.43 28.88
CA THR A 14 23.26 17.09 30.14
C THR A 14 22.05 17.85 30.69
N LEU A 15 21.22 18.44 29.83
CA LEU A 15 20.03 19.18 30.25
C LEU A 15 18.92 18.24 30.77
N VAL A 16 18.72 17.09 30.11
CA VAL A 16 17.73 16.07 30.53
C VAL A 16 18.15 15.42 31.84
N VAL A 17 19.43 15.05 31.99
CA VAL A 17 19.96 14.48 33.23
C VAL A 17 19.90 15.51 34.38
N THR A 18 20.21 16.79 34.10
CA THR A 18 20.15 17.85 35.12
C THR A 18 18.70 18.15 35.52
N ALA A 19 17.75 18.11 34.57
CA ALA A 19 16.32 18.27 34.88
C ALA A 19 15.78 17.12 35.72
N MET A 20 16.17 15.88 35.45
CA MET A 20 15.80 14.73 36.28
C MET A 20 16.42 14.78 37.67
N LEU A 21 17.70 15.20 37.79
CA LEU A 21 18.35 15.36 39.10
C LEU A 21 17.78 16.52 39.94
N VAL A 22 17.27 17.58 39.33
CA VAL A 22 16.62 18.70 40.04
C VAL A 22 15.25 18.29 40.56
N PHE A 23 14.51 17.40 39.88
CA PHE A 23 13.23 16.89 40.39
C PHE A 23 13.39 15.91 41.57
N ILE A 24 14.55 15.25 41.70
CA ILE A 24 14.83 14.31 42.80
C ILE A 24 15.32 15.05 44.06
N SER A 25 15.79 16.30 43.95
CA SER A 25 16.42 17.05 45.04
C SER A 25 15.54 18.14 45.69
N LEU A 26 14.30 18.30 45.29
CA LEU A 26 13.37 19.23 45.97
C LEU A 26 12.70 18.53 47.16
N PRO A 27 12.88 18.97 48.40
CA PRO A 27 12.16 18.40 49.51
C PRO A 27 10.68 18.76 49.40
N ALA A 28 9.84 17.76 49.25
CA ALA A 28 8.40 17.90 49.30
C ALA A 28 7.97 18.22 50.74
N SER A 29 7.89 19.47 51.10
CA SER A 29 7.28 19.90 52.33
C SER A 29 5.77 19.86 52.16
N GLY A 30 5.14 18.81 52.67
CA GLY A 30 3.68 18.78 52.88
C GLY A 30 2.91 17.58 52.25
N ILE A 31 3.59 16.61 51.72
CA ILE A 31 2.94 15.32 51.30
C ILE A 31 3.43 14.24 52.23
N SER A 32 2.51 13.58 52.94
CA SER A 32 2.83 12.37 53.70
C SER A 32 3.50 11.35 52.78
N ASN A 33 4.69 10.94 53.18
CA ASN A 33 5.47 9.92 52.48
C ASN A 33 4.62 8.67 52.27
N PRO A 34 4.25 8.26 51.06
CA PRO A 34 3.62 6.94 50.90
C PRO A 34 4.66 5.89 51.20
N ASP A 35 4.38 5.01 52.12
CA ASP A 35 5.29 3.99 52.66
C ASP A 35 5.67 2.90 51.64
N SER A 36 5.26 3.01 50.36
CA SER A 36 5.74 2.16 49.27
C SER A 36 5.74 2.91 47.93
N LYS A 37 6.78 2.72 47.11
CA LYS A 37 6.84 3.19 45.73
C LYS A 37 5.77 2.55 44.83
N GLU A 38 5.08 1.51 45.30
CA GLU A 38 4.02 0.81 44.59
C GLU A 38 2.73 1.64 44.45
N ASP A 39 2.49 2.60 45.36
CA ASP A 39 1.28 3.43 45.33
C ASP A 39 1.32 4.58 44.31
N LEU A 40 2.47 4.86 43.69
CA LEU A 40 2.64 5.90 42.68
C LEU A 40 2.46 5.39 41.25
N ILE A 41 2.49 4.10 41.04
CA ILE A 41 2.29 3.44 39.75
C ILE A 41 0.96 2.67 39.87
N GLY A 42 -0.14 3.40 39.72
CA GLY A 42 -1.46 2.79 39.81
C GLY A 42 -1.59 1.60 38.84
N ASN A 43 -1.86 0.39 39.40
CA ASN A 43 -2.31 -0.82 38.74
C ASN A 43 -1.72 -1.10 37.31
N ILE A 44 -0.43 -0.97 37.15
CA ILE A 44 0.28 -1.64 36.04
C ILE A 44 0.66 -3.02 36.57
N PRO A 45 0.01 -4.12 36.13
CA PRO A 45 0.38 -5.45 36.60
C PRO A 45 1.81 -5.74 36.16
N SER A 46 2.68 -6.04 37.14
CA SER A 46 3.98 -6.67 36.96
C SER A 46 5.06 -5.98 36.13
N VAL A 47 5.27 -4.67 36.29
CA VAL A 47 6.60 -4.14 35.98
C VAL A 47 7.51 -4.46 37.17
N LYS A 48 8.39 -5.47 37.03
CA LYS A 48 9.53 -5.65 37.96
C LYS A 48 10.37 -4.39 37.92
N VAL A 49 10.28 -3.53 38.92
CA VAL A 49 11.16 -2.39 39.06
C VAL A 49 12.55 -2.92 39.41
N ILE A 50 13.41 -3.01 38.43
CA ILE A 50 14.83 -3.31 38.64
C ILE A 50 15.46 -2.05 39.23
N SER A 51 16.11 -2.18 40.37
CA SER A 51 16.80 -1.04 40.99
C SER A 51 17.96 -0.61 40.09
N TRP A 52 17.93 0.63 39.64
CA TRP A 52 18.94 1.23 38.77
C TRP A 52 20.33 1.35 39.43
N GLU A 53 20.45 1.03 40.69
CA GLU A 53 21.67 1.19 41.50
C GLU A 53 22.72 0.09 41.28
N GLU A 54 22.36 -1.01 40.55
CA GLU A 54 23.23 -2.18 40.41
C GLU A 54 23.60 -2.56 38.97
N LYS A 55 23.07 -1.86 37.95
CA LYS A 55 23.33 -2.20 36.54
C LYS A 55 23.64 -0.97 35.69
N GLU A 56 24.58 -1.11 34.77
CA GLU A 56 24.80 -0.14 33.72
C GLU A 56 23.56 -0.07 32.80
N TRP A 57 23.26 1.11 32.22
CA TRP A 57 22.04 1.33 31.44
C TRP A 57 21.87 0.35 30.28
N TRP A 58 22.96 -0.11 29.65
CA TRP A 58 22.92 -1.10 28.56
C TRP A 58 22.59 -2.52 29.05
N GLU A 59 22.78 -2.84 30.35
CA GLU A 59 22.37 -4.12 30.92
C GLU A 59 20.85 -4.20 31.12
N SER A 60 20.15 -3.05 31.18
CA SER A 60 18.70 -2.98 31.32
C SER A 60 17.95 -3.16 29.99
N THR A 61 18.66 -3.22 28.84
CA THR A 61 18.10 -3.45 27.51
C THR A 61 18.21 -4.91 27.05
N SER A 62 18.69 -5.81 27.93
CA SER A 62 18.78 -7.24 27.62
C SER A 62 17.39 -7.87 27.42
N ARG A 63 17.29 -8.79 26.45
CA ARG A 63 16.10 -9.63 26.25
C ARG A 63 15.84 -10.64 27.37
N ASP A 64 16.81 -10.85 28.23
CA ASP A 64 16.80 -11.73 29.42
C ASP A 64 17.29 -10.92 30.62
N LEU A 65 16.39 -10.20 31.27
CA LEU A 65 16.68 -9.29 32.38
C LEU A 65 17.00 -10.02 33.68
N ASN A 66 16.42 -11.18 33.89
CA ASN A 66 16.62 -12.00 35.08
C ASN A 66 17.79 -12.99 34.94
N ARG A 67 18.42 -13.05 33.74
CA ARG A 67 19.60 -13.87 33.43
C ARG A 67 19.40 -15.37 33.62
N ASN A 68 18.21 -15.87 33.33
CA ASN A 68 17.89 -17.29 33.37
C ASN A 68 18.09 -18.01 32.04
N LYS A 69 18.57 -17.29 31.01
CA LYS A 69 18.79 -17.75 29.64
C LYS A 69 17.50 -18.03 28.86
N ILE A 70 16.39 -17.46 29.28
CA ILE A 70 15.11 -17.50 28.57
C ILE A 70 14.76 -16.04 28.27
N VAL A 71 14.37 -15.74 27.05
CA VAL A 71 13.87 -14.41 26.69
C VAL A 71 12.64 -14.12 27.57
N ASP A 72 12.63 -12.99 28.30
CA ASP A 72 11.61 -12.65 29.30
C ASP A 72 10.19 -12.79 28.78
N TRP A 73 9.96 -12.48 27.50
CA TRP A 73 8.65 -12.65 26.87
C TRP A 73 8.15 -14.11 26.88
N LEU A 74 9.03 -15.11 26.75
CA LEU A 74 8.67 -16.52 26.79
C LEU A 74 8.20 -16.98 28.18
N GLU A 75 8.53 -16.26 29.24
CA GLU A 75 8.11 -16.59 30.59
C GLU A 75 6.60 -16.37 30.81
N ASP A 76 5.98 -15.54 29.96
CA ASP A 76 4.55 -15.26 30.01
C ASP A 76 3.72 -16.23 29.12
N VAL A 77 4.39 -17.21 28.48
CA VAL A 77 3.71 -18.23 27.66
C VAL A 77 3.22 -19.37 28.54
N ASP A 78 1.92 -19.61 28.55
CA ASP A 78 1.28 -20.59 29.44
C ASP A 78 1.22 -22.01 28.88
N GLU A 79 1.19 -22.20 27.56
CA GLU A 79 0.97 -23.51 26.94
C GLU A 79 2.18 -24.03 26.16
N GLU A 80 2.32 -23.64 24.92
CA GLU A 80 3.40 -24.08 24.03
C GLU A 80 3.74 -22.98 23.02
N TYR A 81 4.99 -22.92 22.59
CA TYR A 81 5.44 -21.94 21.62
C TYR A 81 6.62 -22.45 20.77
N PRO A 82 6.79 -22.01 19.52
CA PRO A 82 7.95 -22.34 18.72
C PRO A 82 9.18 -21.58 19.21
N ILE A 83 10.23 -22.33 19.57
CA ILE A 83 11.45 -21.80 20.15
C ILE A 83 12.71 -22.23 19.41
N GLY A 84 13.75 -21.38 19.52
CA GLY A 84 15.10 -21.69 19.17
C GLY A 84 16.03 -21.71 20.40
N ILE A 85 17.17 -22.33 20.24
CA ILE A 85 18.23 -22.38 21.25
C ILE A 85 19.52 -21.90 20.60
N ILE A 86 20.26 -21.03 21.30
CA ILE A 86 21.63 -20.63 20.94
C ILE A 86 22.59 -21.29 21.91
N TYR A 87 23.64 -21.92 21.40
CA TYR A 87 24.70 -22.55 22.17
C TYR A 87 26.00 -21.75 22.09
N ASP A 88 26.88 -21.95 23.07
CA ASP A 88 28.24 -21.37 23.09
C ASP A 88 29.18 -21.99 22.03
N ASN A 89 28.90 -23.24 21.65
CA ASN A 89 29.61 -23.98 20.62
C ASN A 89 28.59 -24.73 19.76
N GLN A 90 29.05 -25.29 18.63
CA GLN A 90 28.19 -26.14 17.78
C GLN A 90 27.57 -27.27 18.61
N PRO A 91 26.24 -27.44 18.55
CA PRO A 91 25.54 -28.51 19.25
C PRO A 91 26.07 -29.88 18.87
N THR A 92 26.32 -30.70 19.87
CA THR A 92 26.86 -32.06 19.72
C THR A 92 25.74 -33.10 19.60
N SER A 93 26.11 -34.34 19.28
CA SER A 93 25.15 -35.46 19.28
C SER A 93 24.56 -35.72 20.69
N GLU A 94 25.29 -35.38 21.76
CA GLU A 94 24.79 -35.49 23.13
C GLU A 94 23.71 -34.44 23.41
N ASP A 95 23.87 -33.21 22.91
CA ASP A 95 22.87 -32.15 23.02
C ASP A 95 21.57 -32.50 22.29
N LEU A 96 21.71 -33.07 21.10
CA LEU A 96 20.55 -33.56 20.33
C LEU A 96 19.84 -34.75 21.03
N GLU A 97 20.59 -35.60 21.74
CA GLU A 97 20.02 -36.69 22.50
C GLU A 97 19.25 -36.19 23.73
N LEU A 98 19.72 -35.13 24.42
CA LEU A 98 18.99 -34.49 25.51
C LEU A 98 17.62 -33.97 25.04
N LEU A 99 17.56 -33.29 23.92
CA LEU A 99 16.30 -32.81 23.34
C LEU A 99 15.38 -33.96 22.95
N ARG A 100 15.92 -34.99 22.30
CA ARG A 100 15.15 -36.17 21.91
C ARG A 100 14.55 -36.91 23.11
N ASN A 101 15.27 -36.96 24.25
CA ASN A 101 14.78 -37.58 25.47
C ASN A 101 13.60 -36.80 26.11
N LEU A 102 13.45 -35.50 25.79
CA LEU A 102 12.28 -34.69 26.13
C LEU A 102 11.15 -34.81 25.11
N GLY A 103 11.33 -35.61 24.06
CA GLY A 103 10.38 -35.76 22.94
C GLY A 103 10.41 -34.61 21.94
N ILE A 104 11.48 -33.81 21.95
CA ILE A 104 11.62 -32.65 21.07
C ILE A 104 12.42 -33.03 19.84
N GLU A 105 11.88 -32.70 18.66
CA GLU A 105 12.55 -32.85 17.38
C GLU A 105 13.17 -31.53 16.94
N VAL A 106 14.46 -31.59 16.53
CA VAL A 106 15.11 -30.44 15.92
C VAL A 106 14.65 -30.26 14.48
N LYS A 107 14.15 -29.09 14.14
CA LYS A 107 13.66 -28.76 12.80
C LYS A 107 14.76 -28.23 11.87
N VAL A 108 15.61 -27.35 12.40
CA VAL A 108 16.70 -26.71 11.62
C VAL A 108 17.95 -26.60 12.49
N HIS A 109 19.11 -26.86 11.89
CA HIS A 109 20.41 -26.51 12.42
C HIS A 109 20.87 -25.19 11.81
N VAL A 110 21.21 -24.21 12.65
CA VAL A 110 21.66 -22.89 12.25
C VAL A 110 23.15 -22.75 12.59
N ASP A 111 23.98 -23.37 11.75
CA ASP A 111 25.43 -23.51 12.00
C ASP A 111 26.17 -22.19 12.20
N LEU A 112 25.70 -21.11 11.56
CA LEU A 112 26.33 -19.79 11.62
C LEU A 112 26.34 -19.16 13.03
N VAL A 113 25.36 -19.55 13.87
CA VAL A 113 25.20 -18.99 15.23
C VAL A 113 25.13 -20.08 16.30
N ASN A 114 25.59 -21.29 15.98
CA ASN A 114 25.50 -22.47 16.86
C ASN A 114 24.07 -22.71 17.39
N GLY A 115 23.08 -22.52 16.52
CA GLY A 115 21.67 -22.52 16.91
C GLY A 115 20.92 -23.77 16.47
N LEU A 116 19.83 -24.07 17.19
CA LEU A 116 18.86 -25.07 16.82
C LEU A 116 17.44 -24.47 16.84
N LEU A 117 16.68 -24.68 15.78
CA LEU A 117 15.24 -24.40 15.78
C LEU A 117 14.47 -25.68 16.10
N LEU A 118 13.63 -25.63 17.11
CA LEU A 118 12.96 -26.82 17.67
C LEU A 118 11.50 -26.96 17.24
N GLY A 119 10.89 -25.88 16.69
CA GLY A 119 9.44 -25.85 16.51
C GLY A 119 8.72 -25.67 17.83
N VAL A 120 7.45 -26.08 17.89
CA VAL A 120 6.57 -25.89 19.04
C VAL A 120 7.01 -26.77 20.20
N VAL A 121 7.28 -26.15 21.33
CA VAL A 121 7.73 -26.80 22.58
C VAL A 121 6.85 -26.30 23.72
N LYS A 122 6.52 -27.20 24.66
CA LYS A 122 5.72 -26.86 25.85
C LYS A 122 6.47 -25.92 26.78
N ALA A 123 5.78 -24.92 27.31
CA ALA A 123 6.36 -23.89 28.17
C ALA A 123 7.05 -24.44 29.42
N ASP A 124 6.52 -25.52 30.01
CA ASP A 124 7.11 -26.19 31.17
C ASP A 124 8.52 -26.79 30.93
N LEU A 125 8.91 -26.94 29.67
CA LEU A 125 10.23 -27.44 29.27
C LEU A 125 11.28 -26.32 29.07
N PHE A 126 10.88 -25.06 28.92
CA PHE A 126 11.82 -23.96 28.65
C PHE A 126 12.89 -23.83 29.72
N GLU A 127 12.51 -23.89 30.99
CA GLU A 127 13.47 -23.84 32.10
C GLU A 127 14.39 -25.07 32.13
N THR A 128 13.90 -26.22 31.73
CA THR A 128 14.74 -27.43 31.62
C THR A 128 15.78 -27.29 30.52
N ILE A 129 15.36 -26.80 29.38
CA ILE A 129 16.22 -26.58 28.20
C ILE A 129 17.28 -25.52 28.48
N SER A 130 16.91 -24.42 29.14
CA SER A 130 17.85 -23.33 29.47
C SER A 130 19.02 -23.78 30.38
N LYS A 131 18.84 -24.90 31.11
CA LYS A 131 19.85 -25.49 31.98
C LYS A 131 20.75 -26.51 31.30
N PHE A 132 20.52 -26.82 30.03
CA PHE A 132 21.40 -27.73 29.29
C PHE A 132 22.81 -27.16 29.15
N PRO A 133 23.84 -28.01 29.16
CA PRO A 133 25.22 -27.56 28.98
C PRO A 133 25.35 -26.76 27.67
N GLY A 134 26.12 -25.68 27.71
CA GLY A 134 26.38 -24.87 26.53
C GLY A 134 25.25 -23.96 26.06
N VAL A 135 24.02 -24.09 26.57
CA VAL A 135 22.92 -23.20 26.21
C VAL A 135 23.19 -21.78 26.69
N LEU A 136 23.16 -20.84 25.76
CA LEU A 136 23.29 -19.41 26.01
C LEU A 136 21.92 -18.73 26.11
N MET A 137 20.99 -19.10 25.24
CA MET A 137 19.67 -18.48 25.16
C MET A 137 18.63 -19.45 24.62
N VAL A 138 17.44 -19.39 25.20
CA VAL A 138 16.20 -19.93 24.66
C VAL A 138 15.36 -18.73 24.21
N GLU A 139 15.01 -18.69 22.92
CA GLU A 139 14.31 -17.56 22.33
C GLU A 139 13.08 -17.99 21.53
N PRO A 140 12.04 -17.15 21.43
CA PRO A 140 10.89 -17.42 20.58
C PRO A 140 11.30 -17.33 19.11
N TYR A 141 10.58 -18.01 18.23
CA TYR A 141 10.57 -17.60 16.85
C TYR A 141 10.07 -16.16 16.78
N GLY A 142 10.83 -15.31 16.10
CA GLY A 142 10.35 -13.97 15.77
C GLY A 142 9.04 -14.08 14.98
N LYS A 143 8.07 -13.24 15.29
CA LYS A 143 6.90 -13.09 14.43
C LYS A 143 7.41 -12.61 13.07
N VAL A 144 7.30 -13.46 12.06
CA VAL A 144 7.56 -13.04 10.68
C VAL A 144 6.37 -12.18 10.28
N VAL A 145 6.56 -10.89 10.26
CA VAL A 145 5.61 -9.94 9.69
C VAL A 145 6.02 -9.81 8.23
N PHE A 146 5.15 -10.24 7.32
CA PHE A 146 5.30 -9.90 5.93
C PHE A 146 4.83 -8.45 5.79
N HIS A 147 5.75 -7.56 5.41
CA HIS A 147 5.50 -6.13 5.31
C HIS A 147 4.78 -5.77 4.00
N GLY A 148 3.67 -6.33 3.69
CA GLY A 148 2.89 -6.04 2.49
C GLY A 148 1.41 -5.86 2.79
N ASP A 149 1.07 -6.00 4.06
CA ASP A 149 -0.27 -5.78 4.63
C ASP A 149 -0.40 -4.37 5.24
N VAL A 150 0.48 -3.44 4.84
CA VAL A 150 0.53 -2.09 5.42
C VAL A 150 -0.12 -1.02 4.53
N GLN A 151 -0.27 -1.26 3.21
CA GLN A 151 -0.72 -0.23 2.27
C GLN A 151 -2.10 0.34 2.63
N THR A 152 -3.05 -0.49 3.05
CA THR A 152 -4.40 -0.06 3.40
C THR A 152 -4.45 0.83 4.63
N PRO A 153 -3.77 0.49 5.76
CA PRO A 153 -3.63 1.44 6.87
C PRO A 153 -2.65 2.58 6.58
N ALA A 154 -1.65 2.43 5.71
CA ALA A 154 -0.75 3.52 5.33
C ALA A 154 -1.45 4.59 4.49
N ILE A 155 -2.38 4.21 3.61
CA ILE A 155 -3.25 5.16 2.88
C ILE A 155 -4.42 5.67 3.74
N LYS A 156 -4.54 5.20 4.99
CA LYS A 156 -5.62 5.51 5.96
C LYS A 156 -7.02 5.12 5.49
N ALA A 157 -7.14 4.09 4.67
CA ALA A 157 -8.43 3.47 4.38
C ALA A 157 -8.92 2.68 5.61
N SER A 158 -8.07 1.85 6.21
CA SER A 158 -8.33 1.19 7.50
C SER A 158 -7.62 1.91 8.65
N ASN A 159 -8.08 1.69 9.88
CA ASN A 159 -7.39 2.16 11.07
C ASN A 159 -6.14 1.32 11.41
N SER A 160 -5.31 1.88 12.27
CA SER A 160 -4.09 1.22 12.75
C SER A 160 -3.70 1.70 14.15
N SER A 161 -2.63 1.15 14.69
CA SER A 161 -2.07 1.65 15.96
C SER A 161 -1.45 3.05 15.85
N ILE A 162 -1.04 3.48 14.64
CA ILE A 162 -0.47 4.80 14.37
C ILE A 162 -1.59 5.78 13.99
N TYR A 163 -2.47 5.36 13.09
CA TYR A 163 -3.65 6.12 12.65
C TYR A 163 -4.91 5.44 13.20
N PRO A 164 -5.42 5.86 14.37
CA PRO A 164 -6.49 5.15 15.07
C PRO A 164 -7.86 5.27 14.39
N VAL A 165 -7.97 6.09 13.34
CA VAL A 165 -9.17 6.27 12.53
C VAL A 165 -8.78 6.21 11.07
N GLY A 166 -9.51 5.42 10.28
CA GLY A 166 -9.43 5.34 8.82
C GLY A 166 -10.78 5.64 8.17
N ALA A 167 -10.82 5.65 6.84
CA ALA A 167 -12.05 5.89 6.09
C ALA A 167 -13.16 4.88 6.41
N TRP A 168 -12.81 3.62 6.65
CA TRP A 168 -13.80 2.59 7.00
C TRP A 168 -14.50 2.84 8.35
N ASP A 169 -13.85 3.55 9.27
CA ASP A 169 -14.48 3.93 10.54
C ASP A 169 -15.58 5.00 10.36
N LEU A 170 -15.60 5.68 9.20
CA LEU A 170 -16.71 6.56 8.80
C LEU A 170 -17.90 5.78 8.24
N GLY A 171 -17.74 4.48 7.99
CA GLY A 171 -18.79 3.57 7.51
C GLY A 171 -18.76 3.32 6.00
N PHE A 172 -17.73 3.73 5.29
CA PHE A 172 -17.60 3.58 3.84
C PHE A 172 -16.55 2.53 3.50
N THR A 173 -16.91 1.59 2.63
CA THR A 173 -16.10 0.43 2.23
C THR A 173 -16.10 0.21 0.71
N GLY A 174 -16.70 1.12 -0.07
CA GLY A 174 -16.84 1.09 -1.53
C GLY A 174 -18.13 0.44 -2.02
N LYS A 175 -19.08 0.19 -1.11
CA LYS A 175 -20.31 -0.51 -1.46
C LYS A 175 -21.15 0.23 -2.49
N GLY A 176 -21.56 -0.49 -3.54
CA GLY A 176 -22.40 0.03 -4.61
C GLY A 176 -21.62 0.81 -5.68
N VAL A 177 -20.30 0.77 -5.64
CA VAL A 177 -19.41 1.41 -6.61
C VAL A 177 -18.71 0.35 -7.46
N ASN A 178 -18.66 0.58 -8.78
CA ASN A 178 -18.11 -0.34 -9.76
C ASN A 178 -16.76 0.17 -10.31
N ILE A 179 -15.73 -0.62 -10.13
CA ILE A 179 -14.37 -0.31 -10.61
C ILE A 179 -14.08 -1.17 -11.84
N ALA A 180 -13.93 -0.56 -13.01
CA ALA A 180 -13.42 -1.24 -14.19
C ALA A 180 -11.89 -1.35 -14.10
N VAL A 181 -11.40 -2.55 -13.94
CA VAL A 181 -9.97 -2.86 -14.03
C VAL A 181 -9.66 -3.20 -15.49
N VAL A 182 -9.05 -2.24 -16.19
CA VAL A 182 -8.71 -2.38 -17.61
C VAL A 182 -7.26 -2.87 -17.69
N ASP A 183 -7.09 -4.19 -17.73
CA ASP A 183 -5.80 -4.85 -17.49
C ASP A 183 -5.70 -6.23 -18.18
N THR A 184 -5.03 -7.19 -17.57
CA THR A 184 -4.79 -8.54 -18.11
C THR A 184 -5.87 -9.55 -17.79
N GLY A 185 -6.95 -9.13 -17.15
CA GLY A 185 -8.01 -9.97 -16.63
C GLY A 185 -8.01 -10.00 -15.10
N ILE A 186 -9.01 -10.64 -14.51
CA ILE A 186 -9.16 -10.85 -13.06
C ILE A 186 -9.44 -12.32 -12.81
N ASP A 187 -8.71 -12.95 -11.90
CA ASP A 187 -9.06 -14.27 -11.34
C ASP A 187 -10.19 -14.08 -10.32
N ASN A 188 -11.44 -14.21 -10.79
CA ASN A 188 -12.64 -13.99 -9.98
C ASN A 188 -12.91 -15.13 -8.98
N GLU A 189 -12.27 -16.31 -9.12
CA GLU A 189 -12.27 -17.39 -8.12
C GLU A 189 -11.31 -17.12 -6.97
N HIS A 190 -10.47 -16.08 -7.05
CA HIS A 190 -9.60 -15.73 -5.95
C HIS A 190 -10.42 -15.43 -4.69
N PRO A 191 -10.15 -16.05 -3.53
CA PRO A 191 -11.01 -15.95 -2.33
C PRO A 191 -11.28 -14.51 -1.86
N GLY A 192 -10.31 -13.61 -2.07
CA GLY A 192 -10.44 -12.19 -1.74
C GLY A 192 -11.22 -11.38 -2.76
N LEU A 193 -11.54 -11.93 -3.91
CA LEU A 193 -12.28 -11.29 -5.00
C LEU A 193 -13.60 -12.01 -5.32
N ASP A 194 -13.84 -13.17 -4.69
CA ASP A 194 -15.06 -13.96 -4.88
C ASP A 194 -16.32 -13.14 -4.63
N GLY A 195 -17.24 -13.21 -5.58
CA GLY A 195 -18.53 -12.51 -5.55
C GLY A 195 -18.47 -11.00 -5.88
N LYS A 196 -17.32 -10.47 -6.29
CA LYS A 196 -17.17 -9.05 -6.67
C LYS A 196 -17.32 -8.78 -8.16
N TYR A 197 -17.08 -9.78 -8.98
CA TYR A 197 -17.24 -9.67 -10.42
C TYR A 197 -18.72 -9.50 -10.81
N ILE A 198 -19.04 -8.44 -11.54
CA ILE A 198 -20.42 -8.14 -11.98
C ILE A 198 -20.57 -8.12 -13.50
N ALA A 199 -19.53 -7.80 -14.23
CA ALA A 199 -19.52 -7.73 -15.68
C ALA A 199 -18.09 -7.78 -16.20
N GLY A 200 -17.91 -8.10 -17.49
CA GLY A 200 -16.60 -8.06 -18.10
C GLY A 200 -16.67 -8.04 -19.63
N TYR A 201 -15.51 -7.74 -20.21
CA TYR A 201 -15.28 -7.68 -21.64
C TYR A 201 -13.87 -8.13 -22.00
N ASP A 202 -13.77 -9.06 -22.92
CA ASP A 202 -12.49 -9.50 -23.46
C ASP A 202 -12.18 -8.78 -24.77
N ALA A 203 -11.47 -7.67 -24.70
CA ALA A 203 -11.08 -6.90 -25.86
C ALA A 203 -9.99 -7.59 -26.69
N VAL A 204 -9.22 -8.49 -26.10
CA VAL A 204 -8.16 -9.24 -26.81
C VAL A 204 -8.76 -10.22 -27.83
N CYS A 205 -9.88 -10.81 -27.48
CA CYS A 205 -10.52 -11.88 -28.26
C CYS A 205 -11.80 -11.47 -28.94
N SER A 206 -12.19 -10.19 -28.90
CA SER A 206 -13.49 -9.71 -29.35
C SER A 206 -13.90 -10.14 -30.78
N ASP A 207 -12.92 -10.24 -31.67
CA ASP A 207 -13.12 -10.62 -33.09
C ASP A 207 -12.68 -12.05 -33.42
N ASP A 208 -12.10 -12.81 -32.47
CA ASP A 208 -11.62 -14.15 -32.71
C ASP A 208 -12.45 -15.23 -31.99
N ALA A 209 -13.31 -15.90 -32.77
CA ALA A 209 -14.18 -16.94 -32.25
C ALA A 209 -13.45 -18.16 -31.64
N LEU A 210 -12.19 -18.41 -32.02
CA LEU A 210 -11.38 -19.49 -31.41
C LEU A 210 -10.78 -19.02 -30.08
N CYS A 211 -10.38 -17.77 -30.01
CA CYS A 211 -9.89 -17.16 -28.78
C CYS A 211 -11.02 -17.07 -27.76
N MET A 212 -12.18 -16.56 -28.15
CA MET A 212 -13.37 -16.50 -27.27
C MET A 212 -13.77 -17.88 -26.75
N ALA A 213 -13.74 -18.92 -27.62
CA ALA A 213 -14.09 -20.27 -27.19
C ALA A 213 -13.13 -20.89 -26.17
N SER A 214 -11.90 -20.38 -26.08
CA SER A 214 -10.90 -20.84 -25.10
C SER A 214 -11.06 -20.18 -23.71
N LEU A 215 -11.86 -19.13 -23.64
CA LEU A 215 -12.15 -18.34 -22.43
C LEU A 215 -13.59 -18.49 -21.94
N GLN A 216 -14.35 -19.37 -22.57
CA GLN A 216 -15.71 -19.69 -22.14
C GLN A 216 -15.67 -20.85 -21.16
N GLU A 217 -16.42 -20.69 -20.09
CA GLU A 217 -16.77 -21.79 -19.20
C GLU A 217 -17.57 -22.88 -19.92
N ASP A 218 -17.66 -24.07 -19.32
CA ASP A 218 -18.40 -25.21 -19.85
C ASP A 218 -19.87 -24.88 -20.15
N ASP A 219 -20.46 -23.90 -19.47
CA ASP A 219 -21.83 -23.41 -19.70
C ASP A 219 -21.92 -22.35 -20.79
N GLY A 220 -20.79 -21.91 -21.37
CA GLY A 220 -20.71 -20.90 -22.42
C GLY A 220 -20.68 -19.46 -21.93
N SER A 221 -20.62 -19.22 -20.62
CA SER A 221 -20.40 -17.87 -20.06
C SER A 221 -18.96 -17.42 -20.27
N PHE A 222 -18.76 -16.09 -20.31
CA PHE A 222 -17.42 -15.53 -20.28
C PHE A 222 -16.89 -15.59 -18.85
N ASP A 223 -15.74 -16.23 -18.70
CA ASP A 223 -14.99 -16.25 -17.46
C ASP A 223 -13.70 -15.44 -17.62
N PRO A 224 -13.52 -14.35 -16.86
CA PRO A 224 -12.41 -13.42 -17.03
C PRO A 224 -11.10 -13.91 -16.40
N ASP A 225 -10.63 -15.07 -16.73
CA ASP A 225 -9.35 -15.61 -16.27
C ASP A 225 -8.17 -14.67 -16.52
N ASP A 226 -7.35 -14.42 -15.50
CA ASP A 226 -6.08 -13.71 -15.62
C ASP A 226 -4.90 -14.66 -15.73
N GLN A 227 -4.35 -14.80 -16.92
CA GLN A 227 -3.19 -15.64 -17.19
C GLN A 227 -1.85 -14.93 -16.92
N ASN A 228 -1.86 -13.63 -16.65
CA ASN A 228 -0.66 -12.82 -16.45
C ASN A 228 -0.36 -12.56 -14.98
N GLN A 229 -1.32 -12.44 -14.11
CA GLN A 229 -1.20 -12.04 -12.70
C GLN A 229 -1.41 -10.53 -12.45
N HIS A 230 -1.17 -9.65 -13.42
CA HIS A 230 -1.11 -8.21 -13.17
C HIS A 230 -2.49 -7.62 -12.85
N GLY A 231 -3.52 -7.96 -13.64
CA GLY A 231 -4.87 -7.44 -13.43
C GLY A 231 -5.49 -7.91 -12.11
N THR A 232 -5.28 -9.19 -11.73
CA THR A 232 -5.74 -9.73 -10.44
C THR A 232 -5.07 -9.01 -9.27
N ALA A 233 -3.76 -8.74 -9.38
CA ALA A 233 -3.05 -7.98 -8.36
C ALA A 233 -3.61 -6.55 -8.23
N CYS A 234 -3.89 -5.89 -9.35
CA CYS A 234 -4.50 -4.56 -9.37
C CYS A 234 -5.92 -4.57 -8.79
N ALA A 235 -6.75 -5.55 -9.16
CA ALA A 235 -8.08 -5.73 -8.59
C ALA A 235 -8.01 -5.95 -7.07
N GLY A 236 -7.04 -6.74 -6.61
CA GLY A 236 -6.80 -6.97 -5.19
C GLY A 236 -6.44 -5.71 -4.42
N MET A 237 -5.60 -4.85 -4.98
CA MET A 237 -5.22 -3.56 -4.38
C MET A 237 -6.41 -2.60 -4.26
N ALA A 238 -7.33 -2.62 -5.23
CA ALA A 238 -8.52 -1.79 -5.19
C ALA A 238 -9.56 -2.34 -4.21
N ALA A 239 -9.91 -3.64 -4.30
CA ALA A 239 -11.14 -4.16 -3.76
C ALA A 239 -11.06 -5.51 -3.03
N SER A 240 -9.89 -6.12 -2.81
CA SER A 240 -9.82 -7.38 -2.06
C SER A 240 -10.46 -7.25 -0.67
N ASN A 241 -11.27 -8.22 -0.27
CA ASN A 241 -11.81 -8.30 1.09
C ASN A 241 -10.88 -9.03 2.07
N GLY A 242 -9.69 -9.46 1.61
CA GLY A 242 -8.66 -10.09 2.44
C GLY A 242 -8.95 -11.54 2.85
N ILE A 243 -9.98 -12.18 2.31
CA ILE A 243 -10.30 -13.56 2.67
C ILE A 243 -9.24 -14.51 2.12
N LEU A 244 -8.74 -15.38 3.00
CA LEU A 244 -7.80 -16.44 2.65
C LEU A 244 -8.53 -17.68 2.12
N PRO A 245 -7.82 -18.61 1.44
CA PRO A 245 -8.41 -19.86 0.93
C PRO A 245 -9.10 -20.75 1.97
N ASN A 246 -8.71 -20.62 3.23
CA ASN A 246 -9.35 -21.33 4.35
C ASN A 246 -10.59 -20.62 4.90
N GLY A 247 -10.97 -19.48 4.32
CA GLY A 247 -12.11 -18.65 4.74
C GLY A 247 -11.82 -17.70 5.89
N GLU A 248 -10.58 -17.65 6.38
CA GLU A 248 -10.19 -16.74 7.47
C GLU A 248 -9.86 -15.33 6.92
N PRO A 249 -10.20 -14.27 7.64
CA PRO A 249 -9.84 -12.91 7.24
C PRO A 249 -8.34 -12.65 7.44
N SER A 250 -7.79 -11.78 6.60
CA SER A 250 -6.41 -11.30 6.70
C SER A 250 -6.34 -9.78 6.51
N ASN A 251 -5.13 -9.22 6.60
CA ASN A 251 -4.88 -7.80 6.34
C ASN A 251 -4.58 -7.51 4.85
N PHE A 252 -4.71 -8.52 3.97
CA PHE A 252 -4.44 -8.34 2.53
C PHE A 252 -5.67 -7.77 1.82
N THR A 253 -6.17 -6.65 2.35
CA THR A 253 -7.36 -5.97 1.84
C THR A 253 -7.00 -4.88 0.85
N GLY A 254 -7.86 -4.66 -0.13
CA GLY A 254 -7.85 -3.46 -0.95
C GLY A 254 -8.38 -2.24 -0.18
N SER A 255 -8.28 -1.06 -0.78
CA SER A 255 -8.76 0.18 -0.16
C SER A 255 -10.29 0.22 -0.01
N ALA A 256 -11.02 -0.42 -0.94
CA ALA A 256 -12.48 -0.47 -0.98
C ALA A 256 -12.99 -1.94 -0.99
N PRO A 257 -12.98 -2.64 0.15
CA PRO A 257 -13.21 -4.09 0.20
C PRO A 257 -14.65 -4.52 -0.16
N ASP A 258 -15.60 -3.61 -0.28
CA ASP A 258 -16.97 -3.90 -0.69
C ASP A 258 -17.33 -3.32 -2.07
N ALA A 259 -16.35 -2.77 -2.81
CA ALA A 259 -16.56 -2.36 -4.20
C ALA A 259 -16.73 -3.57 -5.13
N ASP A 260 -17.52 -3.40 -6.17
CA ASP A 260 -17.72 -4.37 -7.24
C ASP A 260 -16.71 -4.16 -8.37
N LEU A 261 -16.43 -5.21 -9.14
CA LEU A 261 -15.41 -5.21 -10.18
C LEU A 261 -16.02 -5.49 -11.56
N VAL A 262 -15.59 -4.70 -12.52
CA VAL A 262 -15.82 -4.94 -13.95
C VAL A 262 -14.48 -5.29 -14.58
N ASP A 263 -14.36 -6.49 -15.15
CA ASP A 263 -13.13 -6.94 -15.78
C ASP A 263 -13.10 -6.54 -17.26
N VAL A 264 -12.11 -5.74 -17.63
CA VAL A 264 -11.88 -5.38 -19.03
C VAL A 264 -10.50 -5.86 -19.43
N ARG A 265 -10.45 -7.06 -19.99
CA ARG A 265 -9.22 -7.71 -20.38
C ARG A 265 -8.69 -7.15 -21.69
N ILE A 266 -7.53 -6.52 -21.64
CA ILE A 266 -6.85 -5.90 -22.78
C ILE A 266 -5.47 -6.49 -23.06
N GLY A 267 -5.00 -7.42 -22.25
CA GLY A 267 -3.71 -8.09 -22.38
C GLY A 267 -3.78 -9.58 -22.07
N THR A 268 -2.76 -10.30 -22.47
CA THR A 268 -2.62 -11.74 -22.23
C THR A 268 -1.32 -12.05 -21.49
N ALA A 269 -1.08 -13.33 -21.16
CA ALA A 269 0.18 -13.81 -20.60
C ALA A 269 1.43 -13.40 -21.40
N PHE A 270 1.28 -13.04 -22.65
CA PHE A 270 2.38 -12.70 -23.55
C PHE A 270 2.51 -11.19 -23.82
N GLY A 271 1.54 -10.38 -23.43
CA GLY A 271 1.43 -9.01 -23.92
C GLY A 271 1.36 -7.88 -22.90
N ALA A 272 1.33 -8.16 -21.60
CA ALA A 272 1.33 -7.12 -20.58
C ALA A 272 2.12 -7.60 -19.37
N GLY A 273 3.37 -7.38 -19.35
CA GLY A 273 4.25 -7.75 -18.24
C GLY A 273 5.65 -7.22 -18.47
N PRO A 274 6.56 -7.33 -17.47
CA PRO A 274 7.92 -6.83 -17.57
C PRO A 274 8.76 -7.49 -18.69
N PHE A 275 8.20 -8.43 -19.40
CA PHE A 275 8.80 -9.09 -20.56
C PHE A 275 8.01 -8.70 -21.80
N GLU A 276 8.24 -7.49 -22.26
CA GLU A 276 7.73 -6.96 -23.51
C GLU A 276 7.96 -7.95 -24.64
N ASN A 277 6.90 -8.53 -25.14
CA ASN A 277 6.96 -9.27 -26.37
C ASN A 277 6.57 -8.30 -27.48
N TYR A 278 7.56 -7.68 -28.08
CA TYR A 278 7.45 -6.65 -29.14
C TYR A 278 6.56 -7.03 -30.34
N ILE A 279 6.17 -8.28 -30.44
CA ILE A 279 5.30 -8.76 -31.52
C ILE A 279 3.83 -8.41 -31.28
N ILE A 280 3.46 -8.06 -30.02
CA ILE A 280 2.05 -7.88 -29.58
C ILE A 280 1.74 -6.42 -29.22
N GLU A 281 2.71 -5.49 -29.27
CA GLU A 281 2.48 -4.08 -28.93
C GLU A 281 1.31 -3.46 -29.70
N GLN A 282 1.18 -3.75 -31.00
CA GLN A 282 0.10 -3.24 -31.82
C GLN A 282 -1.26 -3.82 -31.38
N GLU A 283 -1.33 -5.12 -31.17
CA GLU A 283 -2.55 -5.81 -30.76
C GLU A 283 -2.98 -5.33 -29.36
N PHE A 284 -2.05 -5.13 -28.44
CA PHE A 284 -2.32 -4.57 -27.12
C PHE A 284 -2.88 -3.13 -27.21
N TYR A 285 -2.33 -2.30 -28.10
CA TYR A 285 -2.83 -0.95 -28.31
C TYR A 285 -4.28 -0.95 -28.82
N GLU A 286 -4.57 -1.81 -29.79
CA GLU A 286 -5.90 -1.97 -30.39
C GLU A 286 -6.91 -2.47 -29.32
N SER A 287 -6.55 -3.52 -28.56
CA SER A 287 -7.38 -4.06 -27.50
C SER A 287 -7.65 -3.04 -26.37
N ALA A 288 -6.65 -2.27 -26.00
CA ALA A 288 -6.80 -1.24 -24.99
C ALA A 288 -7.78 -0.14 -25.42
N MET A 289 -7.71 0.31 -26.69
CA MET A 289 -8.66 1.29 -27.23
C MET A 289 -10.06 0.73 -27.30
N ASP A 290 -10.21 -0.54 -27.70
CA ASP A 290 -11.49 -1.22 -27.77
C ASP A 290 -12.10 -1.40 -26.36
N GLY A 291 -11.29 -1.85 -25.39
CA GLY A 291 -11.72 -1.97 -24.00
C GLY A 291 -12.17 -0.65 -23.39
N LEU A 292 -11.44 0.44 -23.62
CA LEU A 292 -11.83 1.77 -23.13
C LEU A 292 -13.13 2.28 -23.79
N ASN A 293 -13.30 2.06 -25.11
CA ASN A 293 -14.56 2.38 -25.78
C ASN A 293 -15.73 1.58 -25.17
N TRP A 294 -15.51 0.28 -24.92
CA TRP A 294 -16.54 -0.55 -24.31
C TRP A 294 -16.93 -0.04 -22.90
N VAL A 295 -15.98 0.40 -22.09
CA VAL A 295 -16.25 0.97 -20.77
C VAL A 295 -17.13 2.21 -20.88
N ILE A 296 -16.78 3.14 -21.79
CA ILE A 296 -17.53 4.39 -21.99
C ILE A 296 -18.96 4.10 -22.48
N ASP A 297 -19.10 3.13 -23.40
CA ASP A 297 -20.40 2.73 -23.93
C ASP A 297 -21.29 2.06 -22.89
N ASN A 298 -20.70 1.45 -21.85
CA ASN A 298 -21.39 0.71 -20.81
C ASN A 298 -21.44 1.41 -19.44
N LYS A 299 -21.00 2.65 -19.35
CA LYS A 299 -20.94 3.40 -18.08
C LYS A 299 -22.29 3.56 -17.36
N ASP A 300 -23.41 3.44 -18.07
CA ASP A 300 -24.78 3.54 -17.55
C ASP A 300 -25.55 2.20 -17.68
N THR A 301 -24.87 1.09 -17.97
CA THR A 301 -25.52 -0.20 -18.23
C THR A 301 -26.02 -0.82 -16.93
N ALA A 302 -27.26 -1.28 -16.93
CA ALA A 302 -27.82 -2.08 -15.85
C ALA A 302 -27.44 -3.55 -16.03
N TRP A 303 -26.52 -4.03 -15.22
CA TRP A 303 -26.02 -5.40 -15.30
C TRP A 303 -27.03 -6.41 -14.79
N ALA A 304 -27.08 -7.59 -15.42
CA ALA A 304 -28.01 -8.64 -15.02
C ALA A 304 -27.64 -9.20 -13.63
N GLY A 305 -28.64 -9.25 -12.73
CA GLY A 305 -28.44 -9.79 -11.38
C GLY A 305 -27.84 -8.83 -10.36
N VAL A 306 -27.47 -7.63 -10.78
CA VAL A 306 -26.93 -6.57 -9.90
C VAL A 306 -28.08 -5.67 -9.42
N SER A 307 -27.96 -5.12 -8.20
CA SER A 307 -28.96 -4.20 -7.67
C SER A 307 -28.91 -2.86 -8.41
N ASN A 308 -30.02 -2.09 -8.34
CA ASN A 308 -30.05 -0.75 -8.95
C ASN A 308 -29.09 0.25 -8.27
N GLU A 309 -28.51 -0.11 -7.13
CA GLU A 309 -27.52 0.69 -6.42
C GLU A 309 -26.08 0.42 -6.93
N SER A 310 -25.93 -0.57 -7.82
CA SER A 310 -24.64 -0.97 -8.37
C SER A 310 -24.83 -1.30 -9.86
N PHE A 311 -24.95 -0.28 -10.69
CA PHE A 311 -25.05 -0.43 -12.14
C PHE A 311 -24.09 0.56 -12.82
N GLY A 312 -23.71 0.28 -14.07
CA GLY A 312 -22.79 1.11 -14.81
C GLY A 312 -21.32 0.88 -14.41
N ILE A 313 -20.49 1.85 -14.69
CA ILE A 313 -19.07 1.88 -14.37
C ILE A 313 -18.73 3.26 -13.83
N ASP A 314 -18.30 3.34 -12.59
CA ASP A 314 -17.99 4.60 -11.91
C ASP A 314 -16.53 5.00 -12.08
N ILE A 315 -15.63 4.00 -12.09
CA ILE A 315 -14.17 4.22 -12.06
C ILE A 315 -13.48 3.36 -13.12
N ILE A 316 -12.54 3.94 -13.84
CA ILE A 316 -11.53 3.24 -14.63
C ILE A 316 -10.24 3.20 -13.83
N SER A 317 -9.71 2.00 -13.55
CA SER A 317 -8.38 1.78 -12.98
C SER A 317 -7.44 1.28 -14.06
N LEU A 318 -6.42 2.10 -14.41
CA LEU A 318 -5.46 1.86 -15.46
C LEU A 318 -4.05 1.75 -14.90
N SER A 319 -3.58 0.53 -14.77
CA SER A 319 -2.29 0.23 -14.13
C SER A 319 -1.17 -0.06 -15.13
N TRP A 320 -1.30 0.38 -16.35
CA TRP A 320 -0.32 0.22 -17.42
C TRP A 320 -0.14 1.53 -18.18
N GLY A 321 0.84 1.58 -19.07
CA GLY A 321 1.14 2.77 -19.87
C GLY A 321 1.80 2.38 -21.17
N ILE A 322 1.55 3.17 -22.20
CA ILE A 322 2.31 3.09 -23.43
C ILE A 322 3.55 3.95 -23.25
N THR A 323 4.72 3.33 -23.34
CA THR A 323 5.96 4.08 -23.46
C THR A 323 5.89 4.89 -24.74
N SER A 324 5.65 6.18 -24.59
CA SER A 324 5.70 7.08 -25.73
C SER A 324 7.14 7.12 -26.22
N HIS A 325 7.38 6.51 -27.35
CA HIS A 325 8.55 6.67 -28.20
C HIS A 325 9.91 6.97 -27.53
N GLU A 326 10.96 6.51 -28.15
CA GLU A 326 12.37 6.69 -27.79
C GLU A 326 12.83 8.14 -27.47
N ASN A 327 11.92 9.11 -27.50
CA ASN A 327 12.21 10.54 -27.32
C ASN A 327 11.29 11.27 -26.33
N GLY A 328 10.70 10.56 -25.36
CA GLY A 328 10.07 11.19 -24.22
C GLY A 328 8.55 11.23 -24.22
N GLY A 329 8.00 11.79 -23.15
CA GLY A 329 6.62 11.72 -22.78
C GLY A 329 5.63 12.42 -23.71
N SER A 330 4.36 12.15 -23.45
CA SER A 330 3.23 12.79 -24.11
C SER A 330 2.96 14.18 -23.55
N ASP A 331 2.34 15.02 -24.35
CA ASP A 331 1.79 16.31 -23.97
C ASP A 331 0.27 16.25 -23.70
N GLY A 332 -0.31 15.04 -23.66
CA GLY A 332 -1.75 14.82 -23.47
C GLY A 332 -2.58 15.00 -24.75
N SER A 333 -1.96 15.24 -25.90
CA SER A 333 -2.66 15.34 -27.17
C SER A 333 -2.71 14.04 -27.97
N ASP A 334 -2.09 12.98 -27.45
CA ASP A 334 -2.18 11.66 -28.04
C ASP A 334 -3.59 11.06 -27.87
N MET A 335 -3.91 10.07 -28.72
CA MET A 335 -5.26 9.50 -28.79
C MET A 335 -5.71 8.89 -27.46
N PHE A 336 -4.81 8.21 -26.72
CA PHE A 336 -5.15 7.62 -25.42
C PHE A 336 -5.48 8.67 -24.38
N SER A 337 -4.64 9.70 -24.26
CA SER A 337 -4.90 10.81 -23.34
C SER A 337 -6.26 11.45 -23.63
N GLN A 338 -6.59 11.63 -24.92
CA GLN A 338 -7.89 12.19 -25.30
C GLN A 338 -9.07 11.25 -24.96
N VAL A 339 -8.93 9.93 -25.14
CA VAL A 339 -10.00 8.98 -24.76
C VAL A 339 -10.23 8.98 -23.26
N LEU A 340 -9.17 9.11 -22.44
CA LEU A 340 -9.31 9.22 -20.98
C LEU A 340 -9.95 10.54 -20.56
N ASP A 341 -9.65 11.63 -21.26
CA ASP A 341 -10.30 12.91 -21.03
C ASP A 341 -11.79 12.83 -21.39
N GLU A 342 -12.16 12.16 -22.49
CA GLU A 342 -13.56 11.93 -22.86
C GLU A 342 -14.30 11.01 -21.87
N ALA A 343 -13.64 9.98 -21.33
CA ALA A 343 -14.21 9.15 -20.27
C ALA A 343 -14.53 9.98 -19.01
N THR A 344 -13.60 10.85 -18.62
CA THR A 344 -13.80 11.77 -17.49
C THR A 344 -14.95 12.74 -17.74
N LEU A 345 -15.02 13.32 -18.93
CA LEU A 345 -16.13 14.21 -19.33
C LEU A 345 -17.48 13.49 -19.41
N ALA A 346 -17.46 12.18 -19.67
CA ALA A 346 -18.64 11.33 -19.68
C ALA A 346 -19.14 10.96 -18.27
N GLY A 347 -18.39 11.33 -17.22
CA GLY A 347 -18.74 11.11 -15.82
C GLY A 347 -18.07 9.90 -15.16
N VAL A 348 -17.09 9.24 -15.84
CA VAL A 348 -16.31 8.13 -15.26
C VAL A 348 -15.02 8.66 -14.67
N VAL A 349 -14.73 8.35 -13.41
CA VAL A 349 -13.47 8.77 -12.78
C VAL A 349 -12.32 7.92 -13.31
N VAL A 350 -11.27 8.54 -13.84
CA VAL A 350 -10.13 7.82 -14.40
C VAL A 350 -8.92 7.94 -13.48
N SER A 351 -8.46 6.83 -12.93
CA SER A 351 -7.21 6.70 -12.18
C SER A 351 -6.16 5.98 -13.04
N VAL A 352 -5.01 6.59 -13.27
CA VAL A 352 -4.00 6.08 -14.21
C VAL A 352 -2.58 6.15 -13.64
N ALA A 353 -1.77 5.14 -13.93
CA ALA A 353 -0.40 5.04 -13.48
C ALA A 353 0.50 6.11 -14.14
N ALA A 354 1.36 6.74 -13.35
CA ALA A 354 2.35 7.70 -13.84
C ALA A 354 3.45 7.05 -14.70
N GLY A 355 3.68 5.74 -14.52
CA GLY A 355 4.72 4.97 -15.19
C GLY A 355 5.92 4.68 -14.29
N ASN A 356 6.77 3.76 -14.75
CA ASN A 356 7.89 3.20 -13.98
C ASN A 356 9.26 3.51 -14.61
N SER A 357 9.39 4.65 -15.29
CA SER A 357 10.64 5.04 -15.97
C SER A 357 11.64 5.79 -15.08
N GLY A 358 11.30 5.98 -13.80
CA GLY A 358 12.19 6.63 -12.83
C GLY A 358 12.27 8.16 -12.99
N SER A 359 13.29 8.74 -12.34
CA SER A 359 13.52 10.19 -12.28
C SER A 359 14.00 10.79 -13.60
N ASP A 360 14.58 9.97 -14.47
CA ASP A 360 15.17 10.39 -15.74
C ASP A 360 14.17 10.26 -16.92
N ASN A 361 12.89 10.02 -16.62
CA ASN A 361 11.86 10.02 -17.64
C ASN A 361 11.77 11.40 -18.30
N ASP A 362 11.63 11.41 -19.60
CA ASP A 362 11.46 12.65 -20.39
C ASP A 362 9.96 12.99 -20.52
N GLY A 363 9.34 13.36 -19.40
CA GLY A 363 7.90 13.54 -19.25
C GLY A 363 7.18 12.23 -18.95
N LEU A 364 5.88 12.31 -18.70
CA LEU A 364 5.05 11.16 -18.43
C LEU A 364 4.67 10.43 -19.73
N SER A 365 4.49 9.12 -19.66
CA SER A 365 4.01 8.33 -20.77
C SER A 365 2.54 8.67 -21.11
N GLY A 366 2.12 8.33 -22.35
CA GLY A 366 0.86 8.74 -22.95
C GLY A 366 -0.32 8.89 -21.97
N MET A 367 -0.79 7.81 -21.39
CA MET A 367 -2.00 7.84 -20.54
C MET A 367 -1.83 8.66 -19.27
N GLY A 368 -0.66 8.59 -18.62
CA GLY A 368 -0.34 9.42 -17.44
C GLY A 368 -0.30 10.92 -17.76
N SER A 369 -0.41 11.30 -19.02
CA SER A 369 -0.42 12.67 -19.50
C SER A 369 -1.82 13.22 -19.81
N SER A 370 -2.89 12.43 -19.67
CA SER A 370 -4.27 12.91 -19.80
C SER A 370 -4.51 14.13 -18.90
N SER A 371 -5.20 15.14 -19.41
CA SER A 371 -5.42 16.40 -18.69
C SER A 371 -6.40 16.26 -17.54
N LEU A 372 -7.40 15.38 -17.69
CA LEU A 372 -8.53 15.30 -16.77
C LEU A 372 -8.45 14.10 -15.81
N SER A 373 -7.72 13.04 -16.18
CA SER A 373 -7.56 11.87 -15.31
C SER A 373 -6.70 12.15 -14.06
N ILE A 374 -6.81 11.28 -13.08
CA ILE A 374 -6.00 11.27 -11.85
C ILE A 374 -4.76 10.43 -12.08
N THR A 375 -3.62 11.07 -12.25
CA THR A 375 -2.33 10.38 -12.48
C THR A 375 -1.65 10.09 -11.16
N VAL A 376 -1.31 8.81 -10.93
CA VAL A 376 -0.85 8.30 -9.64
C VAL A 376 0.63 7.89 -9.68
N GLY A 377 1.45 8.52 -8.83
CA GLY A 377 2.82 8.14 -8.55
C GLY A 377 2.92 7.06 -7.47
N ALA A 378 4.06 6.35 -7.41
CA ALA A 378 4.30 5.32 -6.41
C ALA A 378 5.18 5.81 -5.27
N LEU A 379 4.77 5.53 -4.04
CA LEU A 379 5.58 5.68 -2.83
C LEU A 379 6.35 4.39 -2.52
N ASP A 380 7.51 4.55 -1.90
CA ASP A 380 8.15 3.54 -1.09
C ASP A 380 7.81 3.84 0.38
N ASP A 381 6.85 3.13 0.90
CA ASP A 381 6.36 3.23 2.29
C ASP A 381 7.27 2.51 3.29
N LYS A 382 8.45 2.06 2.85
CA LYS A 382 9.41 1.27 3.64
C LYS A 382 8.79 0.04 4.31
N ASN A 383 7.61 -0.38 3.85
CA ASN A 383 6.74 -1.38 4.46
C ASN A 383 6.40 -1.04 5.92
N THR A 384 6.17 0.22 6.21
CA THR A 384 5.70 0.72 7.50
C THR A 384 4.35 1.44 7.34
N ILE A 385 3.58 1.52 8.42
CA ILE A 385 2.34 2.30 8.41
C ILE A 385 2.64 3.78 8.67
N ASP A 386 3.78 4.07 9.30
CA ASP A 386 4.20 5.43 9.61
C ASP A 386 4.64 6.14 8.33
N ARG A 387 3.94 7.21 8.00
CA ARG A 387 4.18 7.97 6.78
C ARG A 387 5.34 8.97 6.88
N GLU A 388 5.95 9.11 8.06
CA GLU A 388 7.08 10.04 8.25
C GLU A 388 8.32 9.60 7.46
N ASP A 389 8.53 8.29 7.26
CA ASP A 389 9.66 7.73 6.53
C ASP A 389 9.35 7.39 5.05
N ASP A 390 8.12 7.62 4.59
CA ASP A 390 7.72 7.44 3.21
C ASP A 390 8.50 8.34 2.26
N GLY A 391 8.83 7.82 1.11
CA GLY A 391 9.47 8.57 0.03
C GLY A 391 8.89 8.20 -1.33
N ILE A 392 9.24 8.99 -2.35
CA ILE A 392 8.86 8.62 -3.70
C ILE A 392 9.74 7.45 -4.17
N ALA A 393 9.13 6.39 -4.72
CA ALA A 393 9.85 5.24 -5.24
C ALA A 393 10.79 5.65 -6.40
N SER A 394 12.01 5.10 -6.42
CA SER A 394 13.03 5.47 -7.43
C SER A 394 12.56 5.24 -8.87
N TYR A 395 11.78 4.20 -9.07
CA TYR A 395 11.23 3.85 -10.39
C TYR A 395 10.01 4.70 -10.80
N SER A 396 9.28 5.34 -9.87
CA SER A 396 8.10 6.13 -10.22
C SER A 396 8.45 7.26 -11.17
N SER A 397 7.72 7.40 -12.27
CA SER A 397 7.93 8.50 -13.21
C SER A 397 7.61 9.85 -12.55
N ARG A 398 8.27 10.90 -13.02
CA ARG A 398 8.20 12.27 -12.49
C ARG A 398 7.55 13.20 -13.50
N GLY A 399 6.80 14.16 -12.97
CA GLY A 399 6.32 15.28 -13.77
C GLY A 399 7.37 16.40 -13.98
N PRO A 400 6.97 17.48 -14.64
CA PRO A 400 5.67 17.66 -15.30
C PRO A 400 5.53 16.81 -16.58
N ARG A 401 4.31 16.68 -17.10
CA ARG A 401 4.14 16.21 -18.48
C ARG A 401 4.67 17.27 -19.45
N ARG A 402 4.77 16.95 -20.74
CA ARG A 402 5.13 17.92 -21.77
C ARG A 402 4.03 18.94 -21.98
N ASP A 403 4.44 20.18 -22.31
CA ASP A 403 3.56 21.29 -22.65
C ASP A 403 2.93 21.08 -24.04
N ASN A 404 1.61 21.09 -24.11
CA ASN A 404 0.84 21.02 -25.37
C ASN A 404 0.63 22.39 -26.02
N ASN A 405 1.21 23.44 -25.44
CA ASN A 405 1.12 24.83 -25.88
C ASN A 405 -0.31 25.41 -25.83
N ASP A 406 -1.18 24.89 -24.94
CA ASP A 406 -2.50 25.46 -24.72
C ASP A 406 -2.47 26.73 -23.86
N GLY A 407 -1.33 27.02 -23.26
CA GLY A 407 -1.11 28.17 -22.36
C GLY A 407 -1.63 27.98 -20.96
N ASN A 408 -1.98 26.75 -20.57
CA ASN A 408 -2.44 26.38 -19.24
C ASN A 408 -1.43 25.47 -18.54
N PRO A 409 -0.53 26.00 -17.71
CA PRO A 409 0.51 25.21 -17.06
C PRO A 409 -0.01 24.19 -16.04
N TYR A 410 -1.30 24.27 -15.65
CA TYR A 410 -1.87 23.31 -14.71
C TYR A 410 -2.16 21.95 -15.32
N ASN A 411 -2.31 21.88 -16.65
CA ASN A 411 -2.43 20.61 -17.36
C ASN A 411 -1.11 19.81 -17.35
N GLU A 412 0.02 20.49 -17.22
CA GLU A 412 1.34 19.90 -17.14
C GLU A 412 1.69 19.39 -15.73
N MET A 413 0.94 19.83 -14.70
CA MET A 413 1.18 19.44 -13.30
C MET A 413 0.68 18.03 -13.03
N LYS A 414 1.46 17.04 -13.47
CA LYS A 414 1.28 15.60 -13.22
C LYS A 414 2.54 15.04 -12.56
N PRO A 415 2.46 14.01 -11.72
CA PRO A 415 1.25 13.30 -11.29
C PRO A 415 0.33 14.18 -10.41
N ASP A 416 -0.92 13.70 -10.19
CA ASP A 416 -1.87 14.35 -9.29
C ASP A 416 -1.61 13.99 -7.83
N ILE A 417 -1.31 12.72 -7.57
CA ILE A 417 -1.20 12.19 -6.22
C ILE A 417 -0.25 10.99 -6.19
N SER A 418 0.19 10.58 -5.01
CA SER A 418 0.99 9.36 -4.84
C SER A 418 0.38 8.45 -3.78
N ALA A 419 0.61 7.14 -3.93
CA ALA A 419 0.17 6.13 -2.99
C ALA A 419 1.20 5.01 -2.85
N PRO A 420 1.14 4.17 -1.79
CA PRO A 420 2.03 3.02 -1.64
C PRO A 420 2.02 2.11 -2.86
N GLY A 421 3.20 1.82 -3.41
CA GLY A 421 3.37 1.01 -4.61
C GLY A 421 4.62 0.13 -4.59
N THR A 422 5.37 0.08 -3.48
CA THR A 422 6.66 -0.63 -3.41
C THR A 422 6.57 -1.82 -2.47
N ASN A 423 7.03 -3.00 -2.95
CA ASN A 423 7.03 -4.25 -2.19
C ASN A 423 5.64 -4.66 -1.66
N ILE A 424 4.62 -4.46 -2.45
CA ILE A 424 3.23 -4.76 -2.10
C ILE A 424 2.98 -6.27 -2.11
N ILE A 425 2.28 -6.79 -1.13
CA ILE A 425 1.65 -8.11 -1.18
C ILE A 425 0.31 -7.96 -1.91
N GLN A 426 0.08 -8.82 -2.87
CA GLN A 426 -1.02 -8.72 -3.82
C GLN A 426 -1.78 -10.03 -3.94
N ALA A 427 -3.01 -9.97 -4.44
CA ALA A 427 -3.77 -11.15 -4.81
C ALA A 427 -3.05 -11.91 -5.93
N GLU A 428 -3.01 -13.24 -5.82
CA GLU A 428 -2.40 -14.11 -6.82
C GLU A 428 -3.45 -14.58 -7.81
N ALA A 429 -3.28 -14.26 -9.08
CA ALA A 429 -4.00 -14.96 -10.14
C ALA A 429 -3.65 -16.44 -10.12
N CYS A 430 -4.52 -17.24 -10.74
CA CYS A 430 -4.28 -18.66 -10.89
C CYS A 430 -4.35 -19.45 -9.59
N TYR A 431 -5.06 -18.91 -8.62
CA TYR A 431 -5.35 -19.66 -7.41
C TYR A 431 -6.15 -20.93 -7.73
N ALA A 432 -7.16 -20.82 -8.58
CA ALA A 432 -7.96 -21.94 -9.05
C ALA A 432 -7.42 -22.58 -10.34
N SER A 433 -6.71 -21.83 -11.17
CA SER A 433 -6.17 -22.26 -12.47
C SER A 433 -4.71 -22.72 -12.35
N SER A 434 -4.40 -23.90 -12.86
CA SER A 434 -3.02 -24.41 -12.97
C SER A 434 -2.24 -23.83 -14.16
N SER A 435 -2.85 -22.91 -14.92
CA SER A 435 -2.33 -22.45 -16.23
C SER A 435 -1.68 -21.07 -16.23
N CYS A 436 -1.30 -20.55 -15.08
CA CYS A 436 -0.60 -19.27 -14.96
C CYS A 436 0.82 -19.32 -15.51
N TYR A 437 1.12 -18.47 -16.49
CA TYR A 437 2.41 -18.49 -17.20
C TYR A 437 3.50 -17.64 -16.53
N ASN A 438 3.16 -16.61 -15.77
CA ASN A 438 4.10 -15.63 -15.24
C ASN A 438 4.29 -15.66 -13.73
N ARG A 439 4.29 -16.84 -13.12
CA ARG A 439 4.71 -16.92 -11.72
C ARG A 439 6.13 -16.39 -11.58
N LEU A 440 6.26 -15.27 -10.92
CA LEU A 440 7.59 -14.81 -10.51
C LEU A 440 8.21 -15.86 -9.58
N PRO A 441 9.53 -16.08 -9.63
CA PRO A 441 10.21 -16.96 -8.69
C PRO A 441 9.89 -16.54 -7.25
N GLY A 442 9.27 -17.42 -6.47
CA GLY A 442 8.82 -17.14 -5.10
C GLY A 442 7.34 -16.80 -4.98
N GLN A 443 6.63 -16.54 -6.07
CA GLN A 443 5.18 -16.67 -6.12
C GLN A 443 4.88 -18.16 -6.25
N ASP A 444 4.63 -18.80 -5.17
CA ASP A 444 3.97 -20.08 -5.22
C ASP A 444 2.51 -19.88 -4.81
N ALA A 445 1.66 -20.74 -5.32
CA ALA A 445 0.35 -20.94 -4.75
C ALA A 445 0.57 -21.54 -3.36
N SER A 446 1.08 -20.71 -2.46
CA SER A 446 1.47 -21.09 -1.09
C SER A 446 0.26 -21.47 -0.25
N GLY A 447 -0.91 -21.52 -0.86
CA GLY A 447 -2.16 -21.83 -0.20
C GLY A 447 -2.75 -20.65 0.58
N ASN A 448 -2.15 -19.45 0.51
CA ASN A 448 -2.74 -18.27 1.13
C ASN A 448 -3.41 -17.31 0.12
N GLY A 449 -3.19 -17.50 -1.18
CA GLY A 449 -3.76 -16.69 -2.26
C GLY A 449 -3.17 -15.29 -2.40
N TYR A 450 -2.24 -14.92 -1.52
CA TYR A 450 -1.59 -13.61 -1.53
C TYR A 450 -0.09 -13.82 -1.36
N SER A 451 0.67 -13.55 -2.37
CA SER A 451 2.12 -13.66 -2.31
C SER A 451 2.81 -12.76 -3.31
N GLY A 452 4.11 -12.89 -3.36
CA GLY A 452 4.93 -12.05 -4.20
C GLY A 452 4.99 -10.62 -3.66
N ARG A 453 6.01 -9.91 -4.07
CA ARG A 453 6.16 -8.50 -3.80
C ARG A 453 6.33 -7.78 -5.12
N GLY A 454 5.22 -7.21 -5.59
CA GLY A 454 5.23 -6.34 -6.74
C GLY A 454 5.63 -4.93 -6.35
N SER A 455 6.27 -4.23 -7.29
CA SER A 455 6.56 -2.80 -7.15
C SER A 455 6.24 -2.11 -8.47
N GLY A 456 5.47 -1.02 -8.39
CA GLY A 456 5.06 -0.25 -9.57
C GLY A 456 4.00 0.78 -9.23
N THR A 457 3.92 1.81 -10.05
CA THR A 457 2.76 2.71 -10.08
C THR A 457 1.48 1.94 -10.36
N SER A 458 1.61 0.75 -10.95
CA SER A 458 0.53 -0.22 -11.17
C SER A 458 -0.18 -0.66 -9.89
N TYR A 459 0.47 -0.63 -8.73
CA TYR A 459 -0.14 -0.99 -7.45
C TYR A 459 -0.64 0.24 -6.69
N ALA A 460 0.01 1.38 -6.85
CA ALA A 460 -0.43 2.65 -6.30
C ALA A 460 -1.77 3.12 -6.90
N THR A 461 -1.92 2.95 -8.20
CA THR A 461 -3.11 3.37 -8.95
C THR A 461 -4.40 2.70 -8.46
N PRO A 462 -4.51 1.37 -8.38
CA PRO A 462 -5.74 0.73 -7.89
C PRO A 462 -5.98 0.99 -6.40
N ALA A 463 -4.96 1.23 -5.59
CA ALA A 463 -5.15 1.68 -4.22
C ALA A 463 -5.90 3.02 -4.17
N VAL A 464 -5.54 3.97 -5.05
CA VAL A 464 -6.26 5.25 -5.22
C VAL A 464 -7.64 5.02 -5.83
N SER A 465 -7.81 4.09 -6.80
CA SER A 465 -9.12 3.74 -7.33
C SER A 465 -10.08 3.27 -6.22
N GLY A 466 -9.57 2.48 -5.26
CA GLY A 466 -10.34 2.12 -4.08
C GLY A 466 -10.68 3.33 -3.20
N VAL A 467 -9.76 4.26 -2.98
CA VAL A 467 -10.07 5.51 -2.25
C VAL A 467 -11.17 6.31 -2.95
N ILE A 468 -11.12 6.41 -4.27
CA ILE A 468 -12.16 7.05 -5.08
C ILE A 468 -13.52 6.34 -4.87
N ALA A 469 -13.53 5.01 -4.81
CA ALA A 469 -14.76 4.26 -4.54
C ALA A 469 -15.35 4.59 -3.15
N LEU A 470 -14.51 4.76 -2.12
CA LEU A 470 -14.97 5.21 -0.80
C LEU A 470 -15.58 6.63 -0.86
N MET A 471 -15.01 7.52 -1.67
CA MET A 471 -15.51 8.89 -1.86
C MET A 471 -16.88 8.92 -2.57
N ILE A 472 -17.02 8.11 -3.63
CA ILE A 472 -18.30 7.99 -4.38
C ILE A 472 -19.40 7.38 -3.49
N GLU A 473 -19.09 6.33 -2.70
CA GLU A 473 -20.05 5.79 -1.73
C GLU A 473 -20.47 6.87 -0.70
N ALA A 474 -19.52 7.70 -0.25
CA ALA A 474 -19.80 8.76 0.71
C ALA A 474 -20.64 9.89 0.11
N ASN A 475 -20.43 10.21 -1.16
CA ASN A 475 -21.19 11.23 -1.88
C ASN A 475 -21.27 10.91 -3.38
N PRO A 476 -22.34 10.26 -3.82
CA PRO A 476 -22.52 9.85 -5.22
C PRO A 476 -22.82 11.02 -6.18
N ASP A 477 -23.01 12.22 -5.67
CA ASP A 477 -23.28 13.41 -6.49
C ASP A 477 -21.97 14.11 -6.95
N LEU A 478 -20.79 13.66 -6.49
CA LEU A 478 -19.50 14.22 -6.90
C LEU A 478 -19.17 13.90 -8.37
N ASP A 479 -18.78 14.92 -9.12
CA ASP A 479 -18.24 14.70 -10.45
C ASP A 479 -16.75 14.29 -10.43
N PRO A 480 -16.22 13.72 -11.52
CA PRO A 480 -14.84 13.26 -11.56
C PRO A 480 -13.78 14.34 -11.26
N LEU A 481 -14.05 15.59 -11.62
CA LEU A 481 -13.12 16.69 -11.39
C LEU A 481 -13.16 17.15 -9.93
N GLU A 482 -14.34 17.14 -9.31
CA GLU A 482 -14.48 17.39 -7.87
C GLU A 482 -13.74 16.33 -7.05
N ILE A 483 -13.86 15.06 -7.40
CA ILE A 483 -13.12 13.96 -6.77
C ILE A 483 -11.60 14.21 -6.87
N ARG A 484 -11.12 14.56 -8.07
CA ARG A 484 -9.70 14.87 -8.29
C ARG A 484 -9.23 16.02 -7.40
N GLU A 485 -10.01 17.10 -7.32
CA GLU A 485 -9.64 18.26 -6.51
C GLU A 485 -9.67 17.96 -5.01
N ILE A 486 -10.65 17.18 -4.52
CA ILE A 486 -10.66 16.72 -3.13
C ILE A 486 -9.40 15.91 -2.81
N LEU A 487 -9.03 14.96 -3.67
CA LEU A 487 -7.80 14.18 -3.49
C LEU A 487 -6.55 15.07 -3.41
N ARG A 488 -6.43 16.07 -4.30
CA ARG A 488 -5.32 17.03 -4.29
C ARG A 488 -5.26 17.87 -3.02
N LEU A 489 -6.41 18.33 -2.54
CA LEU A 489 -6.52 19.20 -1.38
C LEU A 489 -6.27 18.49 -0.06
N THR A 490 -6.69 17.22 0.02
CA THR A 490 -6.57 16.38 1.22
C THR A 490 -5.27 15.58 1.29
N ALA A 491 -4.49 15.60 0.20
CA ALA A 491 -3.21 14.91 0.14
C ALA A 491 -2.23 15.41 1.22
N GLU A 492 -1.58 14.47 1.89
CA GLU A 492 -0.58 14.78 2.90
C GLU A 492 0.75 15.20 2.25
N ARG A 493 1.30 16.31 2.71
CA ARG A 493 2.56 16.88 2.22
C ARG A 493 3.61 16.83 3.31
N LYS A 494 4.85 16.70 2.88
CA LYS A 494 6.00 16.88 3.78
C LYS A 494 6.37 18.36 3.84
N GLU A 495 6.92 18.80 4.96
CA GLU A 495 7.39 20.21 5.08
C GLU A 495 8.51 20.53 4.10
N THR A 496 9.42 19.57 3.90
CA THR A 496 10.56 19.69 2.99
C THR A 496 10.89 18.35 2.35
N LEU A 497 11.43 18.38 1.14
CA LEU A 497 12.05 17.23 0.51
C LEU A 497 13.46 17.04 1.05
N SER A 498 13.86 15.78 1.25
CA SER A 498 15.23 15.41 1.56
C SER A 498 15.65 14.16 0.78
N SER A 499 16.95 13.98 0.62
CA SER A 499 17.49 12.76 -0.01
C SER A 499 17.23 11.49 0.81
N ALA A 500 16.81 11.63 2.06
CA ALA A 500 16.44 10.52 2.93
C ALA A 500 14.97 10.09 2.76
N ASP A 501 14.14 10.93 2.15
CA ASP A 501 12.69 10.68 1.98
C ASP A 501 12.38 9.73 0.82
N GLY A 502 13.37 9.37 0.03
CA GLY A 502 13.24 8.44 -1.08
C GLY A 502 14.39 8.54 -2.06
N GLU A 503 14.63 7.49 -2.82
CA GLU A 503 15.68 7.47 -3.82
C GLU A 503 15.35 8.45 -4.96
N GLY A 504 16.32 9.28 -5.32
CA GLY A 504 16.20 10.25 -6.41
C GLY A 504 15.41 11.52 -6.09
N VAL A 505 15.05 11.74 -4.81
CA VAL A 505 14.45 12.99 -4.35
C VAL A 505 15.55 13.98 -3.99
N GLU A 506 15.43 15.21 -4.51
CA GLU A 506 16.37 16.30 -4.22
C GLU A 506 16.01 16.98 -2.89
N GLU A 507 17.00 17.48 -2.16
CA GLU A 507 16.76 18.31 -0.99
C GLU A 507 16.20 19.67 -1.40
N GLY A 508 15.13 20.11 -0.74
CA GLY A 508 14.54 21.41 -1.04
C GLY A 508 13.18 21.65 -0.39
N PRO A 509 12.52 22.74 -0.74
CA PRO A 509 11.15 22.98 -0.36
C PRO A 509 10.21 22.00 -1.10
N TRP A 510 9.01 21.82 -0.55
CA TRP A 510 8.01 20.94 -1.14
C TRP A 510 7.67 21.29 -2.60
N ALA A 511 7.26 22.54 -2.86
CA ALA A 511 6.74 22.92 -4.17
C ALA A 511 7.83 22.98 -5.25
N THR A 512 7.58 22.36 -6.40
CA THR A 512 8.48 22.42 -7.56
C THR A 512 8.39 23.77 -8.27
N TYR A 513 7.18 24.31 -8.43
CA TYR A 513 6.91 25.61 -9.05
C TYR A 513 6.04 26.46 -8.11
N PRO A 514 6.60 27.00 -7.02
CA PRO A 514 5.83 27.69 -5.99
C PRO A 514 5.15 28.97 -6.48
N GLU A 515 5.61 29.52 -7.60
CA GLU A 515 5.00 30.69 -8.24
C GLU A 515 3.74 30.35 -9.04
N LEU A 516 3.55 29.09 -9.44
CA LEU A 516 2.37 28.59 -10.13
C LEU A 516 1.41 27.95 -9.14
N ASP A 517 1.90 26.95 -8.39
CA ASP A 517 1.17 26.28 -7.34
C ASP A 517 2.11 25.93 -6.17
N PRO A 518 1.87 26.51 -4.97
CA PRO A 518 2.69 26.25 -3.79
C PRO A 518 2.49 24.85 -3.21
N TYR A 519 1.55 24.06 -3.74
CA TYR A 519 1.16 22.77 -3.20
C TYR A 519 1.58 21.58 -4.09
N TRP A 520 1.91 21.82 -5.34
CA TRP A 520 2.31 20.76 -6.26
C TRP A 520 3.81 20.47 -6.23
N ASN A 521 4.12 19.18 -6.27
CA ASN A 521 5.48 18.64 -6.35
C ASN A 521 5.61 17.67 -7.51
N ARG A 522 6.68 17.80 -8.32
CA ARG A 522 6.88 16.94 -9.49
C ARG A 522 7.03 15.46 -9.18
N HIS A 523 7.39 15.10 -7.95
CA HIS A 523 7.59 13.72 -7.52
C HIS A 523 6.31 13.11 -6.95
N PHE A 524 5.61 13.85 -6.08
CA PHE A 524 4.48 13.37 -5.29
C PHE A 524 3.11 13.84 -5.79
N GLY A 525 3.08 14.73 -6.79
CA GLY A 525 1.85 15.45 -7.10
C GLY A 525 1.50 16.46 -6.01
N TRP A 526 0.23 16.55 -5.66
CA TRP A 526 -0.20 17.38 -4.52
C TRP A 526 0.10 16.75 -3.16
N GLY A 527 0.52 15.48 -3.14
CA GLY A 527 0.98 14.79 -1.93
C GLY A 527 0.68 13.30 -1.93
N MET A 528 0.76 12.71 -0.75
CA MET A 528 0.43 11.32 -0.49
C MET A 528 -1.07 11.19 -0.23
N ALA A 529 -1.74 10.26 -0.89
CA ALA A 529 -3.18 10.03 -0.74
C ALA A 529 -3.56 9.75 0.72
N ASP A 530 -4.65 10.37 1.19
CA ASP A 530 -5.21 10.22 2.52
C ASP A 530 -6.69 9.89 2.39
N ALA A 531 -7.03 8.61 2.53
CA ALA A 531 -8.40 8.13 2.33
C ALA A 531 -9.37 8.69 3.38
N TYR A 532 -8.92 8.85 4.62
CA TYR A 532 -9.77 9.38 5.68
C TYR A 532 -10.17 10.84 5.40
N GLU A 533 -9.19 11.69 5.11
CA GLU A 533 -9.43 13.12 4.83
C GLU A 533 -10.21 13.31 3.52
N ALA A 534 -9.95 12.47 2.50
CA ALA A 534 -10.68 12.52 1.24
C ALA A 534 -12.16 12.17 1.44
N VAL A 535 -12.46 11.06 2.13
CA VAL A 535 -13.84 10.65 2.42
C VAL A 535 -14.55 11.66 3.33
N GLN A 536 -13.87 12.15 4.36
CA GLN A 536 -14.45 13.17 5.25
C GLN A 536 -14.81 14.45 4.47
N SER A 537 -13.96 14.87 3.53
CA SER A 537 -14.21 16.04 2.69
C SER A 537 -15.35 15.79 1.68
N SER A 538 -15.52 14.55 1.20
CA SER A 538 -16.63 14.17 0.32
C SER A 538 -18.00 14.23 0.99
N LEU A 539 -18.08 14.04 2.31
CA LEU A 539 -19.31 14.09 3.09
C LEU A 539 -19.85 15.52 3.27
N VAL A 540 -18.98 16.51 3.16
CA VAL A 540 -19.43 17.90 3.22
C VAL A 540 -20.10 18.20 1.91
N ASN A 541 -21.44 18.35 1.94
CA ASN A 541 -22.21 18.74 0.76
C ASN A 541 -21.81 20.18 0.44
N THR A 542 -20.75 20.31 -0.31
CA THR A 542 -20.20 21.56 -0.73
C THR A 542 -20.91 21.94 -2.03
N ASP A 543 -22.00 22.73 -1.88
CA ASP A 543 -22.08 23.85 -2.80
C ASP A 543 -20.70 24.50 -2.76
N LEU A 544 -19.87 24.30 -3.78
CA LEU A 544 -18.50 24.86 -3.87
C LEU A 544 -18.48 26.38 -3.69
N GLU A 545 -19.67 27.06 -3.76
CA GLU A 545 -19.86 28.44 -3.40
C GLU A 545 -19.67 28.72 -1.90
N ASP A 546 -19.84 27.72 -1.03
CA ASP A 546 -19.68 27.83 0.43
C ASP A 546 -18.37 27.24 0.95
N VAL A 547 -17.64 26.50 0.14
CA VAL A 547 -16.35 25.91 0.51
C VAL A 547 -15.25 26.94 0.43
N ASN A 548 -14.87 27.36 1.59
CA ASN A 548 -13.65 28.05 1.97
C ASN A 548 -13.09 29.06 0.97
N VAL A 549 -13.00 30.30 1.43
CA VAL A 549 -12.42 31.44 0.70
C VAL A 549 -11.06 31.10 0.07
N ASP A 550 -10.30 30.16 0.63
CA ASP A 550 -9.02 29.70 0.08
C ASP A 550 -9.18 28.83 -1.18
N LEU A 551 -10.19 27.97 -1.23
CA LEU A 551 -10.54 27.22 -2.44
C LEU A 551 -10.98 28.15 -3.57
N GLN A 552 -11.85 29.13 -3.26
CA GLN A 552 -12.26 30.14 -4.24
C GLN A 552 -11.09 31.00 -4.71
N ALA A 553 -10.13 31.32 -3.83
CA ALA A 553 -8.93 32.06 -4.23
C ALA A 553 -8.05 31.25 -5.18
N HIS A 554 -8.01 29.92 -5.01
CA HIS A 554 -7.25 29.04 -5.89
C HIS A 554 -7.91 28.85 -7.26
N PHE A 555 -9.24 28.81 -7.33
CA PHE A 555 -10.02 28.67 -8.56
C PHE A 555 -10.42 29.98 -9.24
N THR A 556 -10.34 31.11 -8.54
CA THR A 556 -10.69 32.43 -9.09
C THR A 556 -9.52 33.23 -9.63
N ASP A 557 -8.35 32.66 -9.75
CA ASP A 557 -7.33 33.26 -10.58
C ASP A 557 -7.87 33.36 -12.02
N THR A 558 -8.08 34.57 -12.45
CA THR A 558 -8.77 34.90 -13.69
C THR A 558 -8.07 34.39 -14.95
N SER A 559 -6.84 33.91 -14.85
CA SER A 559 -6.12 33.23 -15.93
C SER A 559 -6.63 31.81 -16.21
N HIS A 560 -7.41 31.22 -15.29
CA HIS A 560 -7.86 29.81 -15.34
C HIS A 560 -9.38 29.66 -15.49
N SER A 561 -10.13 30.76 -15.53
CA SER A 561 -11.59 30.78 -15.65
C SER A 561 -12.15 30.18 -16.96
N ALA A 562 -11.28 29.78 -17.85
CA ALA A 562 -11.67 29.11 -19.12
C ALA A 562 -11.82 27.58 -18.99
N LEU A 563 -11.30 26.97 -17.91
CA LEU A 563 -11.31 25.51 -17.71
C LEU A 563 -12.44 25.02 -16.81
N TRP A 564 -13.09 25.95 -16.10
CA TRP A 564 -14.21 25.62 -15.23
C TRP A 564 -15.45 26.39 -15.65
N PRO A 565 -16.25 25.83 -16.56
CA PRO A 565 -17.60 26.35 -16.72
C PRO A 565 -18.37 26.00 -15.43
N ILE A 566 -18.60 27.01 -14.62
CA ILE A 566 -19.63 26.94 -13.60
C ILE A 566 -21.00 26.83 -14.28
#